data_e3a8881cee96894711237179e726c711
#
_entry.id   e3a8881cee96894711237179e726c711
#
_cell.length_a   1.000
_cell.length_b   1.000
_cell.length_c   1.000
_cell.angle_alpha   90.00
_cell.angle_beta   90.00
_cell.angle_gamma   90.00
#
_symmetry.space_group_name_H-M   'P 1'
#
loop_
_entity.id
_entity.type
_entity.pdbx_description
1 polymer ?
#
loop_
_entity_poly.entity_id
_entity_poly.type
_entity_poly.pdbx_seq_one_letter_code
_entity_poly.pdbx_strand_id
1 'polypeptide(L)'
;MRHTADFWLTVGLWQTVSLRPADPAPATGGAATRGPTGRLTPNSTRTTWATCGVQESEAAMQRFDEVDKASLRSDIPDFRAGDTVKVHVKVVEGTRSRIQVFQGVVIRRHGGGVGETFTVRKVSFGVGVERTFPLHTPIIDTIELVTRGDVRRAKLYYLRELRGKKAKIKEKR
;
A
#
# COMPACT_ATOMS: atom_id res chain seq x y z
N MET A 1 57.32 14.19 -14.07
CA MET A 1 57.39 14.02 -12.61
C MET A 1 56.17 13.21 -12.20
N ARG A 2 56.41 12.04 -11.64
CA ARG A 2 55.43 11.04 -11.24
C ARG A 2 54.92 11.39 -9.84
N HIS A 3 53.61 11.32 -9.56
CA HIS A 3 53.11 11.08 -8.23
C HIS A 3 51.92 10.10 -8.30
N THR A 4 52.27 8.91 -7.93
CA THR A 4 51.37 7.81 -7.52
C THR A 4 50.87 8.14 -6.11
N ALA A 5 49.56 8.00 -5.88
CA ALA A 5 49.00 7.89 -4.55
C ALA A 5 47.95 6.78 -4.54
N ASP A 6 48.38 5.65 -4.00
CA ASP A 6 47.57 4.52 -3.59
C ASP A 6 46.57 4.96 -2.52
N PHE A 7 45.28 4.61 -2.68
CA PHE A 7 44.35 4.70 -1.59
C PHE A 7 43.61 3.39 -1.39
N TRP A 8 43.86 2.85 -0.25
CA TRP A 8 43.52 1.59 0.39
C TRP A 8 42.06 1.10 0.26
N LEU A 9 41.97 -0.17 -0.09
CA LEU A 9 40.81 -1.03 0.12
C LEU A 9 40.54 -1.18 1.62
N THR A 10 39.33 -0.80 2.07
CA THR A 10 38.79 -1.26 3.33
C THR A 10 37.63 -2.21 3.05
N VAL A 11 37.95 -3.50 3.09
CA VAL A 11 36.97 -4.60 3.00
C VAL A 11 36.22 -4.67 4.32
N GLY A 12 35.02 -4.15 4.33
CA GLY A 12 34.06 -4.32 5.45
C GLY A 12 33.42 -5.69 5.39
N LEU A 13 33.82 -6.53 6.29
CA LEU A 13 33.32 -7.89 6.53
C LEU A 13 31.88 -7.81 7.09
N TRP A 14 30.88 -8.05 6.24
CA TRP A 14 29.50 -8.21 6.69
C TRP A 14 29.30 -9.65 7.14
N GLN A 15 29.20 -9.84 8.44
CA GLN A 15 28.77 -11.10 9.04
C GLN A 15 27.28 -11.29 8.77
N THR A 16 26.95 -12.26 7.94
CA THR A 16 25.60 -12.77 7.76
C THR A 16 25.18 -13.54 9.00
N VAL A 17 24.35 -12.92 9.84
CA VAL A 17 23.65 -13.61 10.92
C VAL A 17 22.52 -14.43 10.30
N SER A 18 22.77 -15.73 10.16
CA SER A 18 21.78 -16.72 9.73
C SER A 18 20.83 -17.00 10.90
N LEU A 19 19.62 -16.43 10.86
CA LEU A 19 18.51 -16.81 11.73
C LEU A 19 17.95 -18.16 11.25
N ARG A 20 18.24 -19.23 11.97
CA ARG A 20 17.60 -20.54 11.79
C ARG A 20 16.14 -20.44 12.24
N PRO A 21 15.16 -20.97 11.49
CA PRO A 21 13.81 -21.13 11.99
C PRO A 21 13.78 -22.18 13.11
N ALA A 22 13.04 -21.87 14.18
CA ALA A 22 12.85 -22.75 15.32
C ALA A 22 12.07 -24.01 14.91
N ASP A 23 12.59 -25.18 15.29
CA ASP A 23 11.95 -26.47 15.10
C ASP A 23 10.66 -26.58 15.94
N PRO A 24 9.58 -27.17 15.40
CA PRO A 24 8.38 -27.44 16.20
C PRO A 24 8.63 -28.56 17.18
N ALA A 25 8.22 -28.36 18.44
CA ALA A 25 8.32 -29.33 19.52
C ALA A 25 7.55 -30.62 19.21
N PRO A 26 8.05 -31.80 19.67
CA PRO A 26 7.38 -33.07 19.43
C PRO A 26 6.09 -33.19 20.25
N ALA A 27 5.01 -33.57 19.57
CA ALA A 27 3.74 -33.91 20.19
C ALA A 27 3.90 -35.20 21.02
N THR A 28 3.83 -35.08 22.32
CA THR A 28 3.73 -36.23 23.25
C THR A 28 2.35 -36.85 23.14
N GLY A 29 2.29 -38.04 22.57
CA GLY A 29 1.09 -38.86 22.49
C GLY A 29 0.62 -39.30 23.88
N GLY A 30 -0.51 -38.76 24.34
CA GLY A 30 -1.26 -39.23 25.48
C GLY A 30 -2.18 -40.36 25.08
N ALA A 31 -1.91 -41.57 25.61
CA ALA A 31 -2.73 -42.75 25.41
C ALA A 31 -4.13 -42.55 26.00
N ALA A 32 -5.16 -42.71 25.16
CA ALA A 32 -6.55 -42.68 25.58
C ALA A 32 -6.93 -44.01 26.23
N THR A 33 -7.08 -44.01 27.53
CA THR A 33 -7.74 -45.09 28.29
C THR A 33 -9.25 -45.01 28.11
N ARG A 34 -9.81 -46.05 27.49
CA ARG A 34 -11.26 -46.25 27.39
C ARG A 34 -11.82 -46.63 28.76
N GLY A 35 -12.57 -45.74 29.42
CA GLY A 35 -13.40 -46.02 30.58
C GLY A 35 -14.88 -46.25 30.17
N PRO A 36 -15.69 -46.92 31.02
CA PRO A 36 -16.96 -47.52 30.64
C PRO A 36 -18.09 -46.51 30.53
N THR A 37 -19.02 -46.88 29.67
CA THR A 37 -20.32 -46.22 29.33
C THR A 37 -21.07 -45.66 30.52
N GLY A 38 -20.91 -44.34 30.75
CA GLY A 38 -21.79 -43.54 31.61
C GLY A 38 -22.70 -42.67 30.75
N ARG A 39 -24.02 -42.85 30.91
CA ARG A 39 -25.09 -42.03 30.26
C ARG A 39 -24.94 -40.59 30.68
N LEU A 40 -24.46 -39.75 29.79
CA LEU A 40 -24.37 -38.30 30.00
C LEU A 40 -25.75 -37.67 29.88
N THR A 41 -26.30 -37.23 30.97
CA THR A 41 -27.41 -36.27 30.99
C THR A 41 -26.93 -34.93 30.45
N PRO A 42 -27.66 -34.25 29.59
CA PRO A 42 -27.26 -32.93 29.13
C PRO A 42 -27.50 -31.92 30.27
N ASN A 43 -26.44 -31.62 31.01
CA ASN A 43 -26.47 -30.49 31.95
C ASN A 43 -26.36 -29.20 31.12
N SER A 44 -27.51 -28.61 30.89
CA SER A 44 -27.67 -27.31 30.25
C SER A 44 -27.34 -26.19 31.24
N THR A 45 -26.08 -26.03 31.59
CA THR A 45 -25.58 -24.76 32.08
C THR A 45 -24.97 -24.00 30.93
N ARG A 46 -25.85 -23.35 30.17
CA ARG A 46 -25.43 -22.33 29.20
C ARG A 46 -24.88 -21.15 29.97
N THR A 47 -23.56 -21.14 30.14
CA THR A 47 -22.84 -20.03 30.75
C THR A 47 -23.00 -18.81 29.85
N THR A 48 -23.90 -17.90 30.25
CA THR A 48 -24.15 -16.61 29.61
C THR A 48 -23.06 -15.61 30.03
N TRP A 49 -21.85 -15.72 29.46
CA TRP A 49 -20.76 -14.75 29.69
C TRP A 49 -20.28 -14.05 28.41
N ALA A 50 -21.16 -13.92 27.44
CA ALA A 50 -20.75 -13.42 26.11
C ALA A 50 -21.42 -12.10 25.68
N THR A 51 -21.92 -11.24 26.57
CA THR A 51 -22.63 -10.05 26.06
C THR A 51 -22.13 -8.69 26.58
N CYS A 52 -21.05 -8.64 27.35
CA CYS A 52 -20.64 -7.36 27.95
C CYS A 52 -19.55 -6.57 27.22
N GLY A 53 -18.95 -7.11 26.14
CA GLY A 53 -17.80 -6.43 25.50
C GLY A 53 -17.97 -6.01 24.04
N VAL A 54 -19.03 -6.49 23.36
CA VAL A 54 -19.13 -6.33 21.90
C VAL A 54 -19.74 -4.99 21.49
N GLN A 55 -20.64 -4.45 22.27
CA GLN A 55 -21.35 -3.20 21.92
C GLN A 55 -20.48 -1.94 22.02
N GLU A 56 -19.55 -1.87 22.97
CA GLU A 56 -18.65 -0.71 23.10
C GLU A 56 -17.61 -0.65 21.97
N SER A 57 -17.17 -1.80 21.46
CA SER A 57 -16.25 -1.84 20.34
C SER A 57 -16.87 -1.43 19.01
N GLU A 58 -18.12 -1.78 18.77
CA GLU A 58 -18.86 -1.37 17.57
C GLU A 58 -19.14 0.14 17.56
N ALA A 59 -19.56 0.71 18.69
CA ALA A 59 -19.80 2.14 18.81
C ALA A 59 -18.51 2.97 18.70
N ALA A 60 -17.37 2.44 19.14
CA ALA A 60 -16.08 3.08 18.96
C ALA A 60 -15.65 3.06 17.47
N MET A 61 -15.84 1.93 16.77
CA MET A 61 -15.56 1.83 15.34
C MET A 61 -16.40 2.79 14.50
N GLN A 62 -17.70 2.92 14.80
CA GLN A 62 -18.58 3.85 14.08
C GLN A 62 -18.12 5.30 14.18
N ARG A 63 -17.59 5.73 15.33
CA ARG A 63 -17.03 7.08 15.50
C ARG A 63 -15.80 7.34 14.65
N PHE A 64 -14.94 6.35 14.45
CA PHE A 64 -13.81 6.49 13.54
C PHE A 64 -14.26 6.57 12.09
N ASP A 65 -15.24 5.77 11.69
CA ASP A 65 -15.81 5.81 10.35
C ASP A 65 -16.43 7.18 9.99
N GLU A 66 -17.02 7.87 10.94
CA GLU A 66 -17.57 9.22 10.74
C GLU A 66 -16.47 10.25 10.51
N VAL A 67 -15.37 10.19 11.28
CA VAL A 67 -14.21 11.08 11.09
C VAL A 67 -13.54 10.81 9.75
N ASP A 68 -13.41 9.54 9.38
CA ASP A 68 -12.84 9.15 8.10
C ASP A 68 -13.69 9.65 6.93
N LYS A 69 -15.02 9.51 7.01
CA LYS A 69 -15.94 10.04 5.98
C LYS A 69 -15.84 11.56 5.83
N ALA A 70 -15.69 12.28 6.94
CA ALA A 70 -15.53 13.74 6.91
C ALA A 70 -14.22 14.18 6.25
N SER A 71 -13.19 13.31 6.25
CA SER A 71 -11.89 13.57 5.65
C SER A 71 -11.81 13.21 4.16
N LEU A 72 -12.84 12.55 3.62
CA LEU A 72 -12.88 12.18 2.21
C LEU A 72 -13.15 13.39 1.32
N ARG A 73 -12.36 13.52 0.24
CA ARG A 73 -12.58 14.52 -0.82
C ARG A 73 -13.58 13.99 -1.84
N SER A 74 -14.49 14.85 -2.28
CA SER A 74 -15.46 14.56 -3.34
C SER A 74 -15.01 14.97 -4.74
N ASP A 75 -13.98 15.84 -4.86
CA ASP A 75 -13.52 16.47 -6.12
C ASP A 75 -12.61 15.55 -6.96
N ILE A 76 -12.61 14.25 -6.72
CA ILE A 76 -11.70 13.31 -7.34
C ILE A 76 -12.35 12.72 -8.58
N PRO A 77 -11.74 12.87 -9.78
CA PRO A 77 -12.23 12.23 -10.99
C PRO A 77 -12.11 10.69 -10.89
N ASP A 78 -13.00 9.98 -11.58
CA ASP A 78 -12.86 8.53 -11.71
C ASP A 78 -11.76 8.18 -12.71
N PHE A 79 -10.63 7.70 -12.20
CA PHE A 79 -9.50 7.25 -12.99
C PHE A 79 -9.03 5.87 -12.51
N ARG A 80 -8.36 5.15 -13.40
CA ARG A 80 -7.83 3.80 -13.15
C ARG A 80 -6.33 3.72 -13.43
N ALA A 81 -5.73 2.60 -13.05
CA ALA A 81 -4.37 2.29 -13.50
C ALA A 81 -4.34 2.25 -15.04
N GLY A 82 -3.33 2.89 -15.64
CA GLY A 82 -3.19 3.05 -17.09
C GLY A 82 -3.59 4.42 -17.61
N ASP A 83 -4.36 5.17 -16.86
CA ASP A 83 -4.77 6.52 -17.27
C ASP A 83 -3.61 7.51 -17.12
N THR A 84 -3.58 8.48 -18.02
CA THR A 84 -2.63 9.61 -17.92
C THR A 84 -3.30 10.75 -17.17
N VAL A 85 -2.70 11.14 -16.05
CA VAL A 85 -3.22 12.19 -15.18
C VAL A 85 -2.22 13.33 -15.01
N LYS A 86 -2.74 14.54 -14.79
CA LYS A 86 -1.97 15.69 -14.29
C LYS A 86 -2.38 15.92 -12.83
N VAL A 87 -1.41 15.87 -11.95
CA VAL A 87 -1.60 16.12 -10.53
C VAL A 87 -1.02 17.49 -10.19
N HIS A 88 -1.85 18.40 -9.73
CA HIS A 88 -1.46 19.73 -9.29
C HIS A 88 -1.10 19.64 -7.80
N VAL A 89 0.20 19.69 -7.51
CA VAL A 89 0.75 19.55 -6.15
C VAL A 89 1.11 20.92 -5.61
N LYS A 90 0.54 21.29 -4.48
CA LYS A 90 0.87 22.52 -3.76
C LYS A 90 2.17 22.30 -2.99
N VAL A 91 3.22 23.02 -3.38
CA VAL A 91 4.51 23.01 -2.72
C VAL A 91 4.66 24.31 -1.92
N VAL A 92 4.94 24.18 -0.63
CA VAL A 92 5.17 25.31 0.27
C VAL A 92 6.66 25.33 0.61
N GLU A 93 7.32 26.42 0.26
CA GLU A 93 8.75 26.62 0.49
C GLU A 93 8.95 27.92 1.32
N GLY A 94 9.09 27.76 2.63
CA GLY A 94 9.12 28.90 3.55
C GLY A 94 7.83 29.73 3.50
N THR A 95 7.92 30.97 3.10
CA THR A 95 6.77 31.91 2.99
C THR A 95 6.06 31.85 1.63
N ARG A 96 6.61 31.13 0.66
CA ARG A 96 6.07 31.05 -0.71
C ARG A 96 5.38 29.72 -0.94
N SER A 97 4.22 29.76 -1.59
CA SER A 97 3.52 28.58 -2.07
C SER A 97 3.41 28.61 -3.59
N ARG A 98 3.67 27.46 -4.23
CA ARG A 98 3.54 27.31 -5.68
C ARG A 98 2.85 26.00 -6.02
N ILE A 99 2.17 25.94 -7.14
CA ILE A 99 1.58 24.72 -7.69
C ILE A 99 2.57 24.11 -8.67
N GLN A 100 2.94 22.84 -8.43
CA GLN A 100 3.77 22.06 -9.34
C GLN A 100 2.94 20.98 -10.01
N VAL A 101 2.92 20.97 -11.33
CA VAL A 101 2.18 19.97 -12.11
C VAL A 101 3.04 18.72 -12.31
N PHE A 102 2.52 17.58 -11.89
CA PHE A 102 3.13 16.28 -12.13
C PHE A 102 2.26 15.48 -13.10
N GLN A 103 2.67 15.41 -14.37
CA GLN A 103 1.95 14.67 -15.40
C GLN A 103 2.61 13.32 -15.62
N GLY A 104 1.81 12.24 -15.63
CA GLY A 104 2.31 10.90 -15.87
C GLY A 104 1.20 9.87 -15.95
N VAL A 105 1.60 8.62 -16.07
CA VAL A 105 0.71 7.45 -16.13
C VAL A 105 0.52 6.86 -14.75
N VAL A 106 -0.71 6.55 -14.38
CA VAL A 106 -1.02 5.86 -13.13
C VAL A 106 -0.63 4.39 -13.25
N ILE A 107 0.31 3.95 -12.43
CA ILE A 107 0.77 2.55 -12.39
C ILE A 107 -0.10 1.71 -11.48
N ARG A 108 -0.50 2.26 -10.35
CA ARG A 108 -1.18 1.55 -9.29
C ARG A 108 -2.13 2.48 -8.55
N ARG A 109 -3.30 1.95 -8.18
CA ARG A 109 -4.20 2.49 -7.19
C ARG A 109 -4.38 1.44 -6.10
N HIS A 110 -4.24 1.79 -4.84
CA HIS A 110 -4.22 0.86 -3.72
C HIS A 110 -4.84 1.48 -2.47
N GLY A 111 -5.53 0.63 -1.70
CA GLY A 111 -6.21 1.03 -0.49
C GLY A 111 -7.67 1.38 -0.75
N GLY A 112 -8.32 1.88 0.28
CA GLY A 112 -9.70 2.36 0.27
C GLY A 112 -9.90 3.39 1.37
N GLY A 113 -10.96 4.20 1.27
CA GLY A 113 -11.24 5.27 2.22
C GLY A 113 -10.10 6.30 2.27
N VAL A 114 -9.83 6.83 3.46
CA VAL A 114 -8.79 7.85 3.69
C VAL A 114 -7.38 7.37 3.32
N GLY A 115 -7.11 6.07 3.50
CA GLY A 115 -5.81 5.46 3.19
C GLY A 115 -5.56 5.14 1.72
N GLU A 116 -6.43 5.57 0.81
CA GLU A 116 -6.28 5.29 -0.61
C GLU A 116 -5.12 6.09 -1.22
N THR A 117 -4.25 5.39 -1.96
CA THR A 117 -3.07 5.96 -2.60
C THR A 117 -2.99 5.57 -4.06
N PHE A 118 -2.42 6.43 -4.89
CA PHE A 118 -2.12 6.15 -6.28
C PHE A 118 -0.69 6.52 -6.62
N THR A 119 -0.07 5.76 -7.51
CA THR A 119 1.31 5.95 -7.94
C THR A 119 1.33 6.39 -9.40
N VAL A 120 1.95 7.53 -9.66
CA VAL A 120 2.11 8.10 -11.00
C VAL A 120 3.57 7.97 -11.43
N ARG A 121 3.78 7.49 -12.66
CA ARG A 121 5.09 7.39 -13.29
C ARG A 121 5.19 8.36 -14.45
N LYS A 122 6.28 9.10 -14.50
CA LYS A 122 6.69 9.87 -15.67
C LYS A 122 8.14 9.56 -16.04
N VAL A 123 8.48 9.76 -17.28
CA VAL A 123 9.86 9.69 -17.75
C VAL A 123 10.35 11.12 -17.98
N SER A 124 11.40 11.53 -17.29
CA SER A 124 12.03 12.83 -17.45
C SER A 124 13.49 12.61 -17.81
N PHE A 125 13.92 13.18 -18.95
CA PHE A 125 15.31 13.06 -19.44
C PHE A 125 15.84 11.61 -19.49
N GLY A 126 14.97 10.66 -19.86
CA GLY A 126 15.34 9.22 -19.92
C GLY A 126 15.29 8.50 -18.55
N VAL A 127 15.10 9.21 -17.46
CA VAL A 127 14.95 8.64 -16.12
C VAL A 127 13.48 8.49 -15.75
N GLY A 128 13.09 7.30 -15.31
CA GLY A 128 11.74 7.02 -14.81
C GLY A 128 11.58 7.52 -13.39
N VAL A 129 10.66 8.44 -13.17
CA VAL A 129 10.32 8.99 -11.85
C VAL A 129 8.94 8.51 -11.45
N GLU A 130 8.83 7.91 -10.26
CA GLU A 130 7.59 7.46 -9.68
C GLU A 130 7.30 8.24 -8.40
N ARG A 131 6.07 8.68 -8.24
CA ARG A 131 5.62 9.35 -7.03
C ARG A 131 4.28 8.77 -6.59
N THR A 132 4.20 8.41 -5.32
CA THR A 132 2.96 7.93 -4.70
C THR A 132 2.30 9.09 -3.98
N PHE A 133 1.02 9.28 -4.26
CA PHE A 133 0.21 10.33 -3.68
C PHE A 133 -0.94 9.70 -2.89
N PRO A 134 -1.19 10.11 -1.63
CA PRO A 134 -2.46 9.84 -0.98
C PRO A 134 -3.58 10.59 -1.71
N LEU A 135 -4.72 9.93 -1.91
CA LEU A 135 -5.81 10.47 -2.73
C LEU A 135 -6.49 11.67 -2.07
N HIS A 136 -6.69 11.57 -0.75
CA HIS A 136 -7.44 12.57 0.05
C HIS A 136 -6.56 13.62 0.73
N THR A 137 -5.30 13.77 0.31
CA THR A 137 -4.39 14.74 0.91
C THR A 137 -4.74 16.18 0.50
N PRO A 138 -4.64 17.18 1.42
CA PRO A 138 -4.84 18.60 1.09
C PRO A 138 -3.68 19.20 0.27
N ILE A 139 -2.56 18.47 0.13
CA ILE A 139 -1.40 18.90 -0.67
C ILE A 139 -1.73 18.86 -2.18
N ILE A 140 -2.65 17.99 -2.59
CA ILE A 140 -3.13 17.94 -3.97
C ILE A 140 -4.22 18.98 -4.12
N ASP A 141 -4.02 19.92 -5.02
CA ASP A 141 -4.99 20.92 -5.39
C ASP A 141 -6.07 20.27 -6.28
N THR A 142 -5.69 19.88 -7.49
CA THR A 142 -6.59 19.29 -8.48
C THR A 142 -5.94 18.10 -9.18
N ILE A 143 -6.76 17.13 -9.59
CA ILE A 143 -6.35 16.00 -10.42
C ILE A 143 -7.12 16.11 -11.74
N GLU A 144 -6.39 16.25 -12.85
CA GLU A 144 -6.96 16.29 -14.20
C GLU A 144 -6.71 14.97 -14.92
N LEU A 145 -7.73 14.41 -15.52
CA LEU A 145 -7.62 13.26 -16.43
C LEU A 145 -7.32 13.75 -17.83
N VAL A 146 -6.18 13.35 -18.39
CA VAL A 146 -5.78 13.72 -19.76
C VAL A 146 -6.28 12.71 -20.78
N THR A 147 -5.94 11.43 -20.55
CA THR A 147 -6.31 10.32 -21.43
C THR A 147 -6.65 9.09 -20.62
N ARG A 148 -7.65 8.35 -21.07
CA ARG A 148 -7.99 7.05 -20.50
C ARG A 148 -7.21 5.94 -21.21
N GLY A 149 -6.54 5.09 -20.45
CA GLY A 149 -5.75 3.99 -20.97
C GLY A 149 -6.52 2.68 -21.00
N ASP A 150 -6.35 1.91 -22.06
CA ASP A 150 -6.88 0.55 -22.16
C ASP A 150 -5.83 -0.45 -21.65
N VAL A 151 -6.04 -0.98 -20.44
CA VAL A 151 -5.13 -1.92 -19.80
C VAL A 151 -5.91 -3.10 -19.19
N ARG A 152 -5.31 -4.29 -19.23
CA ARG A 152 -5.90 -5.51 -18.68
C ARG A 152 -5.49 -5.77 -17.23
N ARG A 153 -4.43 -5.10 -16.76
CA ARG A 153 -3.87 -5.33 -15.41
C ARG A 153 -4.15 -4.14 -14.51
N ALA A 154 -4.48 -4.41 -13.26
CA ALA A 154 -4.69 -3.38 -12.23
C ALA A 154 -3.38 -2.75 -11.73
N LYS A 155 -2.24 -3.43 -11.90
CA LYS A 155 -0.91 -2.95 -11.49
C LYS A 155 0.05 -3.08 -12.66
N LEU A 156 0.67 -1.98 -13.07
CA LEU A 156 1.44 -1.84 -14.30
C LEU A 156 2.94 -1.77 -14.04
N TYR A 157 3.46 -2.63 -13.17
CA TYR A 157 4.90 -2.61 -12.84
C TYR A 157 5.82 -2.95 -14.01
N TYR A 158 5.33 -3.68 -15.00
CA TYR A 158 6.08 -3.98 -16.22
C TYR A 158 6.48 -2.73 -17.01
N LEU A 159 5.81 -1.59 -16.81
CA LEU A 159 6.20 -0.32 -17.45
C LEU A 159 7.56 0.19 -16.97
N ARG A 160 8.08 -0.31 -15.87
CA ARG A 160 9.42 0.05 -15.36
C ARG A 160 10.53 -0.44 -16.28
N GLU A 161 10.33 -1.60 -16.87
CA GLU A 161 11.29 -2.25 -17.77
C GLU A 161 11.14 -1.76 -19.22
N LEU A 162 9.95 -1.30 -19.60
CA LEU A 162 9.67 -0.87 -20.95
C LEU A 162 10.09 0.58 -21.18
N ARG A 163 10.68 0.84 -22.37
CA ARG A 163 11.09 2.19 -22.80
C ARG A 163 10.58 2.51 -24.20
N GLY A 164 10.41 3.78 -24.49
CA GLY A 164 10.02 4.29 -25.81
C GLY A 164 8.64 3.82 -26.26
N LYS A 165 8.53 3.37 -27.49
CA LYS A 165 7.26 2.97 -28.12
C LYS A 165 6.54 1.82 -27.39
N LYS A 166 7.29 0.89 -26.80
CA LYS A 166 6.75 -0.26 -26.06
C LYS A 166 6.06 0.13 -24.73
N ALA A 167 6.45 1.27 -24.15
CA ALA A 167 5.86 1.80 -22.92
C ALA A 167 4.57 2.61 -23.16
N LYS A 168 4.21 2.87 -24.43
CA LYS A 168 3.02 3.64 -24.75
C LYS A 168 1.76 2.78 -24.56
N ILE A 169 0.84 3.27 -23.71
CA ILE A 169 -0.47 2.63 -23.46
C ILE A 169 -1.43 3.05 -24.56
N LYS A 170 -2.28 2.13 -25.00
CA LYS A 170 -3.36 2.44 -25.95
C LYS A 170 -4.44 3.26 -25.25
N GLU A 171 -4.96 4.26 -25.97
CA GLU A 171 -6.09 5.04 -25.50
C GLU A 171 -7.38 4.23 -25.64
N LYS A 172 -8.22 4.29 -24.61
CA LYS A 172 -9.55 3.71 -24.65
C LYS A 172 -10.45 4.63 -25.46
N ARG A 173 -10.97 4.12 -26.55
CA ARG A 173 -11.95 4.78 -27.41
C ARG A 173 -13.38 4.52 -26.90
#